data_5751e10d99e1ab0a7d671d516070a06f
#
_entry.id   5751e10d99e1ab0a7d671d516070a06f
#
_cell.length_a   1.000
_cell.length_b   1.000
_cell.length_c   1.000
_cell.angle_alpha   90.00
_cell.angle_beta   90.00
_cell.angle_gamma   90.00
#
_symmetry.space_group_name_H-M   'P 1'
#
loop_
_entity.id
_entity.type
_entity.pdbx_description
1 polymer ?
#
loop_
_entity_poly.entity_id
_entity_poly.type
_entity_poly.pdbx_seq_one_letter_code
_entity_poly.pdbx_strand_id
1 'polypeptide(L)'
;LIRGDTAFKPPDFELRITPIFQVNRLYANENGLLKADPAFGDTRTANATGFQELFADIHLANLSDRYDFLSTRIGIQQFNADFRGFLFNDNEPGVRFFGNYDNNKTQFNAAAFFLLDKDTNTGINTTFDYRHQNVFAANLYRQDMLFLGHTMLFSVVNRQDNAGDAGYKYDRNNFLVRPAPIGDERFKNLNSTYFGIGGDGHVGRVNTTTQFYYVMGSESHNQIANRQVDINAAMFAQEFSYDIDFVRIRASFFWASGDDDPYDGQAEGFDSIFDNPNFAGGDLSFFQREAIPFVGGGGVNLTNRNSLLPDLKAGKELGQANFVNPGIRVYNVGVDFELLPELKLITNTSFLQFDEVAVLQDLRQDGSITRDIGVDLSAGFFYRPFLNNNVVIRVGSGVLFPGSGQKNLFGSQVLYDAFTNVIFQY
;
A
#
# COMPACT_ATOMS: atom_id res chain seq x y z
N LEU A 1 -13.01 20.32 19.32
CA LEU A 1 -13.36 19.27 20.30
C LEU A 1 -14.46 19.82 21.21
N ILE A 2 -15.71 19.39 20.97
CA ILE A 2 -16.80 19.69 21.90
C ILE A 2 -16.78 18.53 22.91
N ARG A 3 -16.40 18.84 24.14
CA ARG A 3 -16.31 17.86 25.20
C ARG A 3 -17.71 17.52 25.71
N GLY A 4 -18.09 16.27 25.55
CA GLY A 4 -19.03 15.63 26.45
C GLY A 4 -18.41 15.37 27.83
N ASP A 5 -19.08 14.67 28.68
CA ASP A 5 -18.74 14.40 30.08
C ASP A 5 -17.32 13.83 30.27
N THR A 6 -16.63 14.27 31.30
CA THR A 6 -15.19 14.03 31.53
C THR A 6 -14.82 12.61 31.98
N ALA A 7 -15.75 11.68 32.10
CA ALA A 7 -15.51 10.32 32.53
C ALA A 7 -15.52 9.33 31.36
N PHE A 8 -14.37 9.19 30.65
CA PHE A 8 -14.06 8.08 29.72
C PHE A 8 -15.12 7.72 28.66
N LYS A 9 -16.01 8.65 28.30
CA LYS A 9 -16.93 8.48 27.19
C LYS A 9 -16.34 9.10 25.93
N PRO A 10 -16.44 8.43 24.75
CA PRO A 10 -16.14 9.11 23.49
C PRO A 10 -17.00 10.36 23.37
N PRO A 11 -16.51 11.45 22.75
CA PRO A 11 -17.31 12.63 22.53
C PRO A 11 -18.54 12.27 21.66
N ASP A 12 -19.70 12.83 21.98
CA ASP A 12 -20.92 12.62 21.18
C ASP A 12 -20.76 13.10 19.74
N PHE A 13 -19.90 14.10 19.55
CA PHE A 13 -19.57 14.66 18.24
C PHE A 13 -18.12 15.18 18.20
N GLU A 14 -17.38 14.81 17.16
CA GLU A 14 -16.05 15.35 16.85
C GLU A 14 -16.02 15.81 15.39
N LEU A 15 -15.53 17.03 15.15
CA LEU A 15 -15.17 17.50 13.81
C LEU A 15 -13.64 17.56 13.73
N ARG A 16 -13.05 16.87 12.74
CA ARG A 16 -11.62 16.91 12.49
C ARG A 16 -11.31 17.52 11.13
N ILE A 17 -10.41 18.48 11.12
CA ILE A 17 -9.93 19.16 9.92
C ILE A 17 -8.41 19.18 9.99
N THR A 18 -7.76 18.43 9.08
CA THR A 18 -6.31 18.33 8.97
C THR A 18 -5.90 18.78 7.56
N PRO A 19 -5.62 20.08 7.34
CA PRO A 19 -5.11 20.54 6.05
C PRO A 19 -3.67 20.03 5.85
N ILE A 20 -3.30 19.80 4.60
CA ILE A 20 -1.96 19.44 4.20
C ILE A 20 -1.41 20.39 3.15
N PHE A 21 -0.17 20.85 3.35
CA PHE A 21 0.56 21.69 2.43
C PHE A 21 1.86 20.97 2.08
N GLN A 22 2.13 20.84 0.80
CA GLN A 22 3.34 20.17 0.33
C GLN A 22 4.05 21.01 -0.72
N VAL A 23 5.38 21.10 -0.59
CA VAL A 23 6.27 21.71 -1.54
C VAL A 23 7.27 20.67 -1.98
N ASN A 24 7.28 20.33 -3.26
CA ASN A 24 8.22 19.40 -3.86
C ASN A 24 9.17 20.15 -4.79
N ARG A 25 10.46 19.96 -4.60
CA ARG A 25 11.48 20.37 -5.56
C ARG A 25 12.13 19.14 -6.13
N LEU A 26 11.94 18.93 -7.44
CA LEU A 26 12.53 17.86 -8.22
C LEU A 26 13.75 18.38 -8.96
N TYR A 27 14.83 17.62 -8.91
CA TYR A 27 15.98 17.74 -9.80
C TYR A 27 16.31 16.34 -10.31
N ALA A 28 16.36 16.16 -11.63
CA ALA A 28 16.66 14.88 -12.25
C ALA A 28 17.61 15.07 -13.43
N ASN A 29 18.71 14.31 -13.46
CA ASN A 29 19.71 14.35 -14.52
C ASN A 29 19.40 13.41 -15.68
N GLU A 30 18.47 12.46 -15.47
CA GLU A 30 18.04 11.51 -16.49
C GLU A 30 16.53 11.53 -16.65
N ASN A 31 16.07 11.67 -17.89
CA ASN A 31 14.66 11.50 -18.22
C ASN A 31 14.28 10.02 -18.12
N GLY A 32 13.19 9.74 -17.43
CA GLY A 32 12.65 8.39 -17.27
C GLY A 32 12.88 7.73 -15.92
N LEU A 33 13.77 8.24 -15.07
CA LEU A 33 13.91 7.81 -13.68
C LEU A 33 12.80 8.33 -12.77
N LEU A 34 12.24 9.47 -13.12
CA LEU A 34 11.14 10.09 -12.40
C LEU A 34 10.05 10.47 -13.40
N LYS A 35 8.78 10.53 -12.96
CA LYS A 35 7.68 11.06 -13.78
C LYS A 35 7.86 12.57 -13.94
N ALA A 36 8.89 12.96 -14.67
CA ALA A 36 9.21 14.33 -14.96
C ALA A 36 8.34 14.82 -16.12
N ASP A 37 7.77 16.01 -15.99
CA ASP A 37 7.10 16.68 -17.10
C ASP A 37 8.17 17.20 -18.07
N PRO A 38 8.19 16.73 -19.33
CA PRO A 38 9.19 17.17 -20.32
C PRO A 38 9.20 18.68 -20.56
N ALA A 39 8.08 19.37 -20.31
CA ALA A 39 7.96 20.82 -20.48
C ALA A 39 8.78 21.62 -19.43
N PHE A 40 9.16 21.02 -18.31
CA PHE A 40 9.92 21.68 -17.23
C PHE A 40 11.40 21.26 -17.15
N GLY A 41 11.88 20.46 -18.10
CA GLY A 41 13.26 20.00 -18.12
C GLY A 41 13.63 19.16 -16.90
N ASP A 42 14.84 19.36 -16.38
CA ASP A 42 15.42 18.58 -15.27
C ASP A 42 15.14 19.16 -13.86
N THR A 43 14.54 20.33 -13.76
CA THR A 43 14.28 20.99 -12.48
C THR A 43 12.87 21.56 -12.42
N ARG A 44 12.14 21.18 -11.36
CA ARG A 44 10.78 21.65 -11.13
C ARG A 44 10.50 21.88 -9.65
N THR A 45 9.74 22.93 -9.33
CA THR A 45 9.09 23.11 -8.03
C THR A 45 7.59 23.01 -8.20
N ALA A 46 6.94 22.15 -7.44
CA ALA A 46 5.48 21.97 -7.44
C ALA A 46 4.95 22.11 -6.02
N ASN A 47 3.83 22.82 -5.88
CA ASN A 47 3.12 23.00 -4.62
C ASN A 47 1.79 22.27 -4.71
N ALA A 48 1.38 21.66 -3.63
CA ALA A 48 0.08 21.01 -3.49
C ALA A 48 -0.53 21.37 -2.14
N THR A 49 -1.85 21.56 -2.12
CA THR A 49 -2.64 21.85 -0.91
C THR A 49 -3.90 21.00 -0.95
N GLY A 50 -4.19 20.32 0.15
CA GLY A 50 -5.35 19.43 0.23
C GLY A 50 -5.76 19.17 1.68
N PHE A 51 -6.57 18.13 1.86
CA PHE A 51 -6.98 17.66 3.18
C PHE A 51 -6.49 16.22 3.39
N GLN A 52 -5.74 16.04 4.48
CA GLN A 52 -5.43 14.70 4.98
C GLN A 52 -6.65 14.07 5.62
N GLU A 53 -7.34 14.85 6.47
CA GLU A 53 -8.58 14.45 7.11
C GLU A 53 -9.55 15.61 7.11
N LEU A 54 -10.81 15.31 6.83
CA LEU A 54 -11.94 16.25 6.90
C LEU A 54 -13.20 15.44 7.17
N PHE A 55 -13.50 15.16 8.45
CA PHE A 55 -14.62 14.31 8.81
C PHE A 55 -15.34 14.74 10.07
N ALA A 56 -16.59 14.32 10.17
CA ALA A 56 -17.38 14.32 11.39
C ALA A 56 -17.49 12.90 11.94
N ASP A 57 -17.22 12.73 13.23
CA ASP A 57 -17.43 11.51 13.99
C ASP A 57 -18.62 11.70 14.94
N ILE A 58 -19.60 10.82 14.86
CA ILE A 58 -20.86 10.91 15.59
C ILE A 58 -21.06 9.63 16.38
N HIS A 59 -21.12 9.77 17.71
CA HIS A 59 -21.49 8.67 18.59
C HIS A 59 -22.99 8.38 18.45
N LEU A 60 -23.34 7.15 18.07
CA LEU A 60 -24.73 6.75 17.83
C LEU A 60 -25.38 6.11 19.04
N ALA A 61 -24.68 5.20 19.70
CA ALA A 61 -25.22 4.46 20.83
C ALA A 61 -24.11 3.81 21.69
N ASN A 62 -24.38 3.67 22.98
CA ASN A 62 -23.68 2.73 23.85
C ASN A 62 -24.34 1.34 23.71
N LEU A 63 -23.54 0.32 23.39
CA LEU A 63 -24.03 -1.05 23.23
C LEU A 63 -24.05 -1.85 24.55
N SER A 64 -23.31 -1.37 25.56
CA SER A 64 -23.32 -1.93 26.90
C SER A 64 -22.95 -0.84 27.93
N ASP A 65 -23.05 -1.18 29.22
CA ASP A 65 -22.57 -0.34 30.34
C ASP A 65 -21.04 -0.38 30.52
N ARG A 66 -20.30 -1.06 29.60
CA ARG A 66 -18.87 -1.36 29.70
C ARG A 66 -18.06 -0.80 28.54
N TYR A 67 -18.33 0.41 28.09
CA TYR A 67 -17.61 1.10 27.01
C TYR A 67 -17.79 0.51 25.61
N ASP A 68 -18.71 -0.43 25.39
CA ASP A 68 -19.06 -0.89 24.07
C ASP A 68 -19.95 0.16 23.38
N PHE A 69 -19.62 0.49 22.13
CA PHE A 69 -20.29 1.59 21.44
C PHE A 69 -20.44 1.33 19.95
N LEU A 70 -21.30 2.12 19.32
CA LEU A 70 -21.46 2.26 17.88
C LEU A 70 -21.32 3.74 17.52
N SER A 71 -20.44 4.04 16.55
CA SER A 71 -20.25 5.38 15.98
C SER A 71 -20.30 5.36 14.46
N THR A 72 -20.55 6.53 13.86
CA THR A 72 -20.38 6.72 12.43
C THR A 72 -19.43 7.87 12.16
N ARG A 73 -18.63 7.72 11.10
CA ARG A 73 -17.71 8.74 10.61
C ARG A 73 -18.01 9.05 9.15
N ILE A 74 -18.12 10.32 8.81
CA ILE A 74 -18.49 10.80 7.48
C ILE A 74 -17.47 11.84 7.03
N GLY A 75 -16.86 11.64 5.87
CA GLY A 75 -15.88 12.57 5.28
C GLY A 75 -14.57 11.89 4.89
N ILE A 76 -13.53 12.70 4.61
CA ILE A 76 -12.19 12.21 4.26
C ILE A 76 -11.53 11.69 5.53
N GLN A 77 -11.25 10.41 5.56
CA GLN A 77 -10.77 9.69 6.73
C GLN A 77 -9.77 8.60 6.35
N GLN A 78 -8.80 8.38 7.22
CA GLN A 78 -7.91 7.24 7.05
C GLN A 78 -8.65 5.92 7.32
N PHE A 79 -8.40 4.95 6.46
CA PHE A 79 -8.84 3.57 6.65
C PHE A 79 -7.70 2.61 6.32
N ASN A 80 -7.53 1.61 7.14
CA ASN A 80 -6.64 0.49 6.90
C ASN A 80 -7.44 -0.81 6.98
N ALA A 81 -7.42 -1.61 5.92
CA ALA A 81 -8.21 -2.84 5.82
C ALA A 81 -7.62 -4.00 6.63
N ASP A 82 -6.33 -3.95 6.96
CA ASP A 82 -5.59 -5.01 7.66
C ASP A 82 -4.53 -4.44 8.61
N PHE A 83 -3.79 -5.31 9.33
CA PHE A 83 -2.80 -4.87 10.32
C PHE A 83 -1.58 -4.16 9.75
N ARG A 84 -1.24 -4.39 8.49
CA ARG A 84 0.02 -3.92 7.89
C ARG A 84 -0.14 -3.05 6.65
N GLY A 85 -1.35 -2.89 6.12
CA GLY A 85 -1.63 -2.06 4.96
C GLY A 85 -1.39 -2.75 3.61
N PHE A 86 -1.62 -4.06 3.52
CA PHE A 86 -1.41 -4.82 2.29
C PHE A 86 -2.46 -4.59 1.21
N LEU A 87 -3.72 -4.31 1.60
CA LEU A 87 -4.81 -4.21 0.64
C LEU A 87 -5.26 -2.78 0.37
N PHE A 88 -5.63 -2.07 1.44
CA PHE A 88 -6.17 -0.72 1.35
C PHE A 88 -5.79 0.07 2.60
N ASN A 89 -4.94 1.07 2.44
CA ASN A 89 -4.45 1.95 3.50
C ASN A 89 -4.29 3.37 2.94
N ASP A 90 -5.37 4.14 2.99
CA ASP A 90 -5.38 5.50 2.44
C ASP A 90 -6.41 6.40 3.15
N ASN A 91 -6.40 7.70 2.79
CA ASN A 91 -7.33 8.72 3.24
C ASN A 91 -8.32 9.04 2.12
N GLU A 92 -9.56 8.58 2.28
CA GLU A 92 -10.60 8.73 1.25
C GLU A 92 -11.94 9.22 1.85
N PRO A 93 -12.74 9.97 1.08
CA PRO A 93 -14.09 10.32 1.50
C PRO A 93 -14.98 9.10 1.55
N GLY A 94 -15.76 9.00 2.61
CA GLY A 94 -16.67 7.88 2.80
C GLY A 94 -17.53 8.00 4.03
N VAL A 95 -18.33 6.95 4.22
CA VAL A 95 -19.14 6.73 5.43
C VAL A 95 -18.66 5.43 6.05
N ARG A 96 -18.38 5.46 7.35
CA ARG A 96 -17.92 4.31 8.12
C ARG A 96 -18.76 4.17 9.37
N PHE A 97 -19.32 2.99 9.59
CA PHE A 97 -19.88 2.56 10.88
C PHE A 97 -18.84 1.69 11.57
N PHE A 98 -18.56 1.98 12.83
CA PHE A 98 -17.56 1.26 13.60
C PHE A 98 -17.90 1.24 15.08
N GLY A 99 -17.35 0.28 15.77
CA GLY A 99 -17.57 0.16 17.19
C GLY A 99 -16.88 -1.05 17.78
N ASN A 100 -17.17 -1.27 19.03
CA ASN A 100 -16.72 -2.45 19.76
C ASN A 100 -17.87 -3.09 20.52
N TYR A 101 -17.67 -4.35 20.87
CA TYR A 101 -18.63 -5.17 21.62
C TYR A 101 -17.87 -6.18 22.51
N ASP A 102 -18.56 -6.71 23.52
CA ASP A 102 -18.04 -7.73 24.45
C ASP A 102 -16.79 -7.25 25.21
N ASN A 103 -16.90 -6.11 25.89
CA ASN A 103 -15.80 -5.45 26.61
C ASN A 103 -14.58 -5.16 25.71
N ASN A 104 -14.80 -4.60 24.54
CA ASN A 104 -13.78 -4.30 23.54
C ASN A 104 -13.06 -5.52 22.95
N LYS A 105 -13.52 -6.75 23.21
CA LYS A 105 -12.94 -7.95 22.61
C LYS A 105 -13.26 -8.12 21.13
N THR A 106 -14.38 -7.59 20.68
CA THR A 106 -14.81 -7.60 19.30
C THR A 106 -14.85 -6.16 18.80
N GLN A 107 -14.12 -5.87 17.71
CA GLN A 107 -14.18 -4.59 17.01
C GLN A 107 -14.70 -4.83 15.60
N PHE A 108 -15.50 -3.93 15.09
CA PHE A 108 -16.08 -4.06 13.76
C PHE A 108 -16.07 -2.74 13.00
N ASN A 109 -15.99 -2.84 11.67
CA ASN A 109 -16.12 -1.75 10.73
C ASN A 109 -17.01 -2.20 9.57
N ALA A 110 -17.88 -1.29 9.10
CA ALA A 110 -18.56 -1.39 7.82
C ALA A 110 -18.43 -0.02 7.14
N ALA A 111 -17.85 0.05 5.96
CA ALA A 111 -17.50 1.31 5.32
C ALA A 111 -17.79 1.28 3.82
N ALA A 112 -18.10 2.46 3.28
CA ALA A 112 -18.18 2.75 1.86
C ALA A 112 -17.35 3.98 1.56
N PHE A 113 -16.36 3.84 0.67
CA PHE A 113 -15.47 4.92 0.23
C PHE A 113 -15.68 5.23 -1.25
N PHE A 114 -15.56 6.51 -1.60
CA PHE A 114 -15.66 7.05 -2.95
C PHE A 114 -14.32 7.67 -3.30
N LEU A 115 -13.49 6.96 -4.07
CA LEU A 115 -12.11 7.34 -4.27
C LEU A 115 -12.00 8.60 -5.13
N LEU A 116 -11.11 9.50 -4.72
CA LEU A 116 -10.79 10.73 -5.44
C LEU A 116 -9.54 10.56 -6.30
N ASP A 117 -9.45 11.38 -7.35
CA ASP A 117 -8.20 11.53 -8.07
C ASP A 117 -7.17 12.27 -7.21
N LYS A 118 -5.99 11.71 -7.08
CA LYS A 118 -4.88 12.24 -6.29
C LYS A 118 -3.95 13.12 -7.14
N ASP A 119 -3.23 14.02 -6.49
CA ASP A 119 -2.18 14.77 -7.15
C ASP A 119 -1.02 13.85 -7.59
N THR A 120 -0.58 13.98 -8.82
CA THR A 120 0.40 13.11 -9.48
C THR A 120 1.73 12.99 -8.73
N ASN A 121 2.19 14.08 -8.12
CA ASN A 121 3.54 14.12 -7.53
C ASN A 121 3.54 13.87 -6.02
N THR A 122 2.41 14.05 -5.36
CA THR A 122 2.32 14.03 -3.90
C THR A 122 1.41 12.93 -3.36
N GLY A 123 0.48 12.40 -4.19
CA GLY A 123 -0.52 11.43 -3.77
C GLY A 123 -1.57 11.97 -2.80
N ILE A 124 -1.64 13.28 -2.58
CA ILE A 124 -2.61 13.88 -1.66
C ILE A 124 -3.93 14.26 -2.34
N ASN A 125 -5.00 14.36 -1.55
CA ASN A 125 -6.31 14.84 -2.01
C ASN A 125 -6.30 16.36 -2.22
N THR A 126 -5.98 16.80 -3.45
CA THR A 126 -5.95 18.22 -3.85
C THR A 126 -7.19 18.64 -4.58
N THR A 127 -7.91 17.68 -5.17
CA THR A 127 -9.16 17.90 -5.90
C THR A 127 -10.26 17.08 -5.25
N PHE A 128 -11.50 17.40 -5.58
CA PHE A 128 -12.66 16.60 -5.20
C PHE A 128 -13.23 15.85 -6.43
N ASP A 129 -12.38 15.60 -7.42
CA ASP A 129 -12.76 14.87 -8.61
C ASP A 129 -12.93 13.38 -8.28
N TYR A 130 -14.16 12.90 -8.44
CA TYR A 130 -14.49 11.51 -8.21
C TYR A 130 -13.87 10.62 -9.29
N ARG A 131 -13.14 9.59 -8.84
CA ARG A 131 -12.39 8.67 -9.70
C ARG A 131 -13.25 7.59 -10.37
N HIS A 132 -14.57 7.55 -10.14
CA HIS A 132 -15.48 6.48 -10.55
C HIS A 132 -15.11 5.11 -9.96
N GLN A 133 -14.47 5.11 -8.81
CA GLN A 133 -14.08 3.91 -8.07
C GLN A 133 -14.64 3.95 -6.65
N ASN A 134 -15.32 2.85 -6.26
CA ASN A 134 -15.89 2.68 -4.93
C ASN A 134 -15.25 1.49 -4.23
N VAL A 135 -15.11 1.60 -2.91
CA VAL A 135 -14.64 0.50 -2.06
C VAL A 135 -15.62 0.30 -0.92
N PHE A 136 -16.15 -0.92 -0.79
CA PHE A 136 -17.01 -1.33 0.30
C PHE A 136 -16.23 -2.31 1.17
N ALA A 137 -16.11 -2.04 2.46
CA ALA A 137 -15.32 -2.85 3.38
C ALA A 137 -16.13 -3.26 4.61
N ALA A 138 -15.98 -4.50 5.02
CA ALA A 138 -16.48 -5.00 6.29
C ALA A 138 -15.37 -5.79 6.99
N ASN A 139 -14.99 -5.35 8.20
CA ASN A 139 -13.93 -5.95 9.01
C ASN A 139 -14.45 -6.32 10.39
N LEU A 140 -14.06 -7.50 10.87
CA LEU A 140 -14.31 -7.98 12.22
C LEU A 140 -12.99 -8.39 12.87
N TYR A 141 -12.65 -7.76 13.97
CA TYR A 141 -11.49 -8.11 14.79
C TYR A 141 -11.98 -8.82 16.06
N ARG A 142 -11.37 -9.94 16.39
CA ARG A 142 -11.66 -10.67 17.63
C ARG A 142 -10.36 -10.91 18.41
N GLN A 143 -10.27 -10.31 19.60
CA GLN A 143 -9.17 -10.51 20.53
C GLN A 143 -9.27 -11.87 21.23
N ASP A 144 -8.14 -12.44 21.58
CA ASP A 144 -7.99 -13.69 22.32
C ASP A 144 -8.71 -14.89 21.67
N MET A 145 -8.83 -14.90 20.32
CA MET A 145 -9.61 -15.92 19.63
C MET A 145 -8.90 -17.28 19.58
N LEU A 146 -7.61 -17.32 19.22
CA LEU A 146 -6.82 -18.56 19.17
C LEU A 146 -6.09 -18.81 20.50
N PHE A 147 -5.49 -17.77 21.03
CA PHE A 147 -4.78 -17.78 22.32
C PHE A 147 -4.74 -16.36 22.88
N LEU A 148 -4.43 -16.22 24.17
CA LEU A 148 -4.36 -14.92 24.85
C LEU A 148 -3.29 -14.03 24.19
N GLY A 149 -3.66 -12.78 23.91
CA GLY A 149 -2.78 -11.80 23.25
C GLY A 149 -2.74 -11.91 21.73
N HIS A 150 -3.62 -12.70 21.11
CA HIS A 150 -3.75 -12.81 19.65
C HIS A 150 -5.09 -12.25 19.17
N THR A 151 -5.05 -11.37 18.21
CA THR A 151 -6.24 -10.79 17.56
C THR A 151 -6.39 -11.37 16.16
N MET A 152 -7.55 -11.97 15.88
CA MET A 152 -7.93 -12.40 14.53
C MET A 152 -8.69 -11.29 13.82
N LEU A 153 -8.45 -11.19 12.52
CA LEU A 153 -9.15 -10.31 11.59
C LEU A 153 -9.87 -11.18 10.52
N PHE A 154 -11.13 -10.86 10.30
CA PHE A 154 -11.89 -11.33 9.15
C PHE A 154 -12.32 -10.10 8.35
N SER A 155 -12.12 -10.11 7.05
CA SER A 155 -12.48 -8.98 6.19
C SER A 155 -13.08 -9.42 4.88
N VAL A 156 -14.03 -8.61 4.38
CA VAL A 156 -14.55 -8.68 3.02
C VAL A 156 -14.47 -7.27 2.46
N VAL A 157 -13.76 -7.11 1.34
CA VAL A 157 -13.61 -5.82 0.68
C VAL A 157 -14.01 -5.98 -0.79
N ASN A 158 -14.99 -5.22 -1.23
CA ASN A 158 -15.40 -5.16 -2.64
C ASN A 158 -14.92 -3.85 -3.26
N ARG A 159 -14.29 -3.94 -4.42
CA ARG A 159 -13.88 -2.82 -5.25
C ARG A 159 -14.68 -2.81 -6.54
N GLN A 160 -15.32 -1.70 -6.81
CA GLN A 160 -16.00 -1.41 -8.06
C GLN A 160 -15.27 -0.27 -8.75
N ASP A 161 -14.68 -0.53 -9.91
CA ASP A 161 -13.94 0.45 -10.69
C ASP A 161 -14.66 0.62 -12.03
N ASN A 162 -15.38 1.72 -12.17
CA ASN A 162 -16.10 2.12 -13.36
C ASN A 162 -15.38 3.29 -14.07
N ALA A 163 -14.08 3.42 -13.88
CA ALA A 163 -13.29 4.51 -14.47
C ALA A 163 -13.27 4.46 -16.00
N GLY A 164 -13.61 3.31 -16.61
CA GLY A 164 -13.83 3.21 -18.04
C GLY A 164 -14.94 4.12 -18.56
N ASP A 165 -15.95 4.40 -17.76
CA ASP A 165 -17.06 5.29 -18.12
C ASP A 165 -16.67 6.78 -18.11
N ALA A 166 -15.55 7.13 -17.46
CA ALA A 166 -15.03 8.50 -17.38
C ALA A 166 -14.17 8.92 -18.59
N GLY A 167 -13.77 7.99 -19.43
CA GLY A 167 -12.88 8.22 -20.56
C GLY A 167 -11.39 8.24 -20.19
N TYR A 168 -10.55 8.73 -21.10
CA TYR A 168 -9.11 8.82 -20.91
C TYR A 168 -8.75 9.81 -19.80
N LYS A 169 -7.91 9.37 -18.87
CA LYS A 169 -7.34 10.22 -17.83
C LYS A 169 -5.85 10.40 -18.04
N TYR A 170 -5.44 11.67 -18.06
CA TYR A 170 -4.05 12.07 -18.10
C TYR A 170 -3.67 12.63 -16.73
N ASP A 171 -2.45 12.36 -16.30
CA ASP A 171 -1.92 12.93 -15.07
C ASP A 171 -1.50 14.41 -15.27
N ARG A 172 -1.04 15.05 -14.19
CA ARG A 172 -0.59 16.44 -14.25
C ARG A 172 0.60 16.67 -15.21
N ASN A 173 1.35 15.62 -15.52
CA ASN A 173 2.50 15.66 -16.42
C ASN A 173 2.11 15.29 -17.86
N ASN A 174 0.81 15.19 -18.17
CA ASN A 174 0.23 14.81 -19.47
C ASN A 174 0.52 13.37 -19.91
N PHE A 175 0.85 12.47 -19.00
CA PHE A 175 0.94 11.04 -19.30
C PHE A 175 -0.43 10.37 -19.14
N LEU A 176 -0.77 9.48 -20.07
CA LEU A 176 -1.96 8.64 -19.96
C LEU A 176 -1.79 7.69 -18.76
N VAL A 177 -2.78 7.66 -17.85
CA VAL A 177 -2.74 6.84 -16.63
C VAL A 177 -3.94 5.90 -16.51
N ARG A 178 -5.04 6.20 -17.18
CA ARG A 178 -6.22 5.33 -17.27
C ARG A 178 -6.83 5.43 -18.66
N PRO A 179 -6.86 4.32 -19.42
CA PRO A 179 -6.17 3.05 -19.16
C PRO A 179 -4.64 3.19 -19.13
N ALA A 180 -3.94 2.23 -18.49
CA ALA A 180 -2.49 2.25 -18.50
C ALA A 180 -1.96 2.07 -19.93
N PRO A 181 -0.90 2.80 -20.35
CA PRO A 181 -0.38 2.76 -21.73
C PRO A 181 0.49 1.51 -21.95
N ILE A 182 -0.11 0.34 -21.87
CA ILE A 182 0.50 -0.97 -22.11
C ILE A 182 -0.54 -1.88 -22.78
N GLY A 183 -0.16 -2.53 -23.87
CA GLY A 183 -1.06 -3.39 -24.62
C GLY A 183 -2.17 -2.62 -25.35
N ASP A 184 -3.41 -3.10 -25.28
CA ASP A 184 -4.59 -2.45 -25.89
C ASP A 184 -5.22 -1.43 -24.92
N GLU A 185 -5.05 -0.15 -25.18
CA GLU A 185 -5.47 0.96 -24.32
C GLU A 185 -6.99 1.23 -24.38
N ARG A 186 -7.82 0.20 -24.22
CA ARG A 186 -9.27 0.36 -24.13
C ARG A 186 -9.70 0.63 -22.70
N PHE A 187 -10.80 1.37 -22.58
CA PHE A 187 -11.47 1.57 -21.29
C PHE A 187 -11.94 0.26 -20.70
N LYS A 188 -11.81 0.15 -19.39
CA LYS A 188 -12.23 -1.03 -18.64
C LYS A 188 -12.99 -0.68 -17.39
N ASN A 189 -13.93 -1.56 -17.06
CA ASN A 189 -14.60 -1.59 -15.77
C ASN A 189 -14.23 -2.90 -15.07
N LEU A 190 -14.08 -2.83 -13.75
CA LEU A 190 -13.62 -3.95 -12.94
C LEU A 190 -14.47 -4.04 -11.67
N ASN A 191 -14.79 -5.28 -11.29
CA ASN A 191 -15.41 -5.60 -10.01
C ASN A 191 -14.63 -6.74 -9.37
N SER A 192 -14.04 -6.49 -8.21
CA SER A 192 -13.26 -7.49 -7.46
C SER A 192 -13.67 -7.54 -6.00
N THR A 193 -13.76 -8.74 -5.45
CA THR A 193 -14.08 -8.97 -4.03
C THR A 193 -12.94 -9.74 -3.39
N TYR A 194 -12.39 -9.16 -2.33
CA TYR A 194 -11.31 -9.72 -1.52
C TYR A 194 -11.88 -10.31 -0.25
N PHE A 195 -11.51 -11.55 0.05
CA PHE A 195 -11.80 -12.24 1.30
C PHE A 195 -10.50 -12.34 2.09
N GLY A 196 -10.47 -11.73 3.26
CA GLY A 196 -9.27 -11.62 4.08
C GLY A 196 -9.41 -12.35 5.41
N ILE A 197 -8.34 -13.03 5.79
CA ILE A 197 -8.14 -13.53 7.15
C ILE A 197 -6.75 -13.14 7.62
N GLY A 198 -6.66 -12.56 8.82
CA GLY A 198 -5.40 -12.11 9.39
C GLY A 198 -5.30 -12.41 10.87
N GLY A 199 -4.10 -12.32 11.40
CA GLY A 199 -3.83 -12.47 12.82
C GLY A 199 -2.61 -11.65 13.24
N ASP A 200 -2.70 -11.03 14.42
CA ASP A 200 -1.58 -10.30 15.02
C ASP A 200 -1.55 -10.58 16.51
N GLY A 201 -0.36 -10.85 17.07
CA GLY A 201 -0.23 -11.14 18.48
C GLY A 201 1.09 -11.76 18.84
N HIS A 202 1.14 -12.39 20.04
CA HIS A 202 2.37 -12.99 20.53
C HIS A 202 2.14 -14.27 21.34
N VAL A 203 3.11 -15.17 21.28
CA VAL A 203 3.21 -16.35 22.15
C VAL A 203 4.54 -16.27 22.90
N GLY A 204 4.47 -15.95 24.20
CA GLY A 204 5.67 -15.66 24.97
C GLY A 204 6.42 -14.44 24.41
N ARG A 205 7.65 -14.65 23.95
CA ARG A 205 8.49 -13.60 23.32
C ARG A 205 8.42 -13.58 21.80
N VAL A 206 7.71 -14.52 21.17
CA VAL A 206 7.56 -14.59 19.72
C VAL A 206 6.33 -13.79 19.34
N ASN A 207 6.53 -12.71 18.59
CA ASN A 207 5.43 -11.99 17.95
C ASN A 207 5.16 -12.62 16.59
N THR A 208 3.90 -12.61 16.17
CA THR A 208 3.46 -13.14 14.89
C THR A 208 2.45 -12.21 14.24
N THR A 209 2.62 -11.95 12.96
CA THR A 209 1.63 -11.28 12.13
C THR A 209 1.40 -12.14 10.89
N THR A 210 0.15 -12.45 10.62
CA THR A 210 -0.27 -13.24 9.45
C THR A 210 -1.34 -12.49 8.69
N GLN A 211 -1.30 -12.51 7.37
CA GLN A 211 -2.36 -12.00 6.51
C GLN A 211 -2.50 -12.87 5.27
N PHE A 212 -3.73 -13.22 4.93
CA PHE A 212 -4.10 -13.90 3.70
C PHE A 212 -5.25 -13.14 3.05
N TYR A 213 -5.18 -12.95 1.74
CA TYR A 213 -6.28 -12.50 0.91
C TYR A 213 -6.46 -13.44 -0.28
N TYR A 214 -7.72 -13.73 -0.57
CA TYR A 214 -8.15 -14.33 -1.81
C TYR A 214 -9.08 -13.36 -2.53
N VAL A 215 -8.86 -13.13 -3.81
CA VAL A 215 -9.66 -12.20 -4.62
C VAL A 215 -10.29 -12.91 -5.79
N MET A 216 -11.55 -12.61 -6.03
CA MET A 216 -12.31 -13.03 -7.22
C MET A 216 -13.07 -11.86 -7.81
N GLY A 217 -13.28 -11.92 -9.11
CA GLY A 217 -14.00 -10.86 -9.81
C GLY A 217 -13.92 -11.00 -11.32
N SER A 218 -14.13 -9.87 -12.00
CA SER A 218 -14.01 -9.80 -13.46
C SER A 218 -13.61 -8.41 -13.90
N GLU A 219 -12.94 -8.34 -15.01
CA GLU A 219 -12.52 -7.14 -15.70
C GLU A 219 -13.05 -7.18 -17.14
N SER A 220 -13.74 -6.11 -17.56
CA SER A 220 -14.41 -6.06 -18.87
C SER A 220 -13.44 -6.11 -20.05
N HIS A 221 -12.20 -5.68 -19.81
CA HIS A 221 -11.11 -5.71 -20.78
C HIS A 221 -9.77 -5.57 -20.06
N ASN A 222 -8.85 -6.51 -20.26
CA ASN A 222 -7.47 -6.37 -19.81
C ASN A 222 -6.60 -5.94 -20.97
N GLN A 223 -5.74 -4.94 -20.77
CA GLN A 223 -4.92 -4.35 -21.84
C GLN A 223 -3.88 -5.34 -22.38
N ILE A 224 -3.35 -6.23 -21.54
CA ILE A 224 -2.32 -7.22 -21.92
C ILE A 224 -2.99 -8.41 -22.58
N ALA A 225 -4.00 -8.99 -21.92
CA ALA A 225 -4.77 -10.12 -22.44
C ALA A 225 -5.60 -9.75 -23.68
N ASN A 226 -5.89 -8.47 -23.90
CA ASN A 226 -6.72 -7.95 -24.99
C ASN A 226 -8.12 -8.59 -25.06
N ARG A 227 -8.69 -8.86 -23.90
CA ARG A 227 -10.01 -9.51 -23.74
C ARG A 227 -10.59 -9.29 -22.34
N GLN A 228 -11.84 -9.66 -22.17
CA GLN A 228 -12.42 -9.83 -20.85
C GLN A 228 -11.71 -10.98 -20.12
N VAL A 229 -11.44 -10.80 -18.83
CA VAL A 229 -10.84 -11.81 -17.96
C VAL A 229 -11.59 -11.96 -16.65
N ASP A 230 -11.56 -13.16 -16.10
CA ASP A 230 -12.03 -13.48 -14.76
C ASP A 230 -10.83 -13.42 -13.79
N ILE A 231 -11.03 -12.78 -12.63
CA ILE A 231 -9.99 -12.57 -11.63
C ILE A 231 -10.03 -13.71 -10.61
N ASN A 232 -8.87 -14.32 -10.36
CA ASN A 232 -8.70 -15.39 -9.41
C ASN A 232 -7.26 -15.38 -8.84
N ALA A 233 -7.03 -14.58 -7.81
CA ALA A 233 -5.69 -14.34 -7.30
C ALA A 233 -5.63 -14.42 -5.77
N ALA A 234 -4.42 -14.57 -5.22
CA ALA A 234 -4.22 -14.66 -3.78
C ALA A 234 -2.91 -14.03 -3.32
N MET A 235 -2.87 -13.61 -2.05
CA MET A 235 -1.65 -13.20 -1.37
C MET A 235 -1.56 -13.78 0.03
N PHE A 236 -0.33 -13.99 0.50
CA PHE A 236 -0.04 -14.43 1.84
C PHE A 236 1.18 -13.70 2.41
N ALA A 237 1.08 -13.23 3.63
CA ALA A 237 2.16 -12.62 4.38
C ALA A 237 2.27 -13.23 5.77
N GLN A 238 3.50 -13.51 6.20
CA GLN A 238 3.82 -14.00 7.53
C GLN A 238 5.07 -13.32 8.05
N GLU A 239 5.01 -12.78 9.26
CA GLU A 239 6.18 -12.29 9.98
C GLU A 239 6.24 -12.92 11.36
N PHE A 240 7.42 -13.37 11.75
CA PHE A 240 7.77 -13.72 13.11
C PHE A 240 8.84 -12.76 13.61
N SER A 241 8.72 -12.31 14.85
CA SER A 241 9.80 -11.60 15.51
C SER A 241 10.02 -12.09 16.95
N TYR A 242 11.27 -11.99 17.38
CA TYR A 242 11.68 -12.41 18.71
C TYR A 242 12.50 -11.32 19.39
N ASP A 243 12.07 -10.93 20.58
CA ASP A 243 12.68 -9.85 21.36
C ASP A 243 13.68 -10.41 22.38
N ILE A 244 14.96 -9.99 22.26
CA ILE A 244 16.05 -10.32 23.17
C ILE A 244 16.68 -9.01 23.65
N ASP A 245 16.34 -8.57 24.85
CA ASP A 245 16.81 -7.33 25.46
C ASP A 245 16.64 -6.12 24.51
N PHE A 246 17.76 -5.57 24.00
CA PHE A 246 17.79 -4.44 23.08
C PHE A 246 17.79 -4.86 21.59
N VAL A 247 17.65 -6.16 21.30
CA VAL A 247 17.67 -6.69 19.92
C VAL A 247 16.34 -7.36 19.61
N ARG A 248 15.78 -7.05 18.42
CA ARG A 248 14.66 -7.77 17.82
C ARG A 248 15.12 -8.43 16.54
N ILE A 249 14.93 -9.74 16.42
CA ILE A 249 15.17 -10.50 15.19
C ILE A 249 13.83 -10.73 14.51
N ARG A 250 13.75 -10.49 13.20
CA ARG A 250 12.55 -10.68 12.39
C ARG A 250 12.83 -11.63 11.22
N ALA A 251 11.85 -12.46 10.90
CA ALA A 251 11.82 -13.26 9.68
C ALA A 251 10.45 -13.09 9.04
N SER A 252 10.43 -12.68 7.78
CA SER A 252 9.19 -12.37 7.08
C SER A 252 9.14 -13.08 5.72
N PHE A 253 7.96 -13.52 5.35
CA PHE A 253 7.65 -14.08 4.03
C PHE A 253 6.42 -13.38 3.46
N PHE A 254 6.51 -12.98 2.20
CA PHE A 254 5.40 -12.45 1.43
C PHE A 254 5.30 -13.16 0.09
N TRP A 255 4.09 -13.52 -0.29
CA TRP A 255 3.78 -14.07 -1.58
C TRP A 255 2.52 -13.40 -2.12
N ALA A 256 2.58 -12.98 -3.37
CA ALA A 256 1.45 -12.57 -4.18
C ALA A 256 1.49 -13.36 -5.47
N SER A 257 0.38 -14.01 -5.85
CA SER A 257 0.30 -14.81 -7.06
C SER A 257 0.61 -13.98 -8.31
N GLY A 258 1.23 -14.59 -9.29
CA GLY A 258 1.47 -14.07 -10.63
C GLY A 258 0.57 -14.76 -11.64
N ASP A 259 0.43 -14.15 -12.80
CA ASP A 259 -0.29 -14.68 -13.95
C ASP A 259 0.67 -15.51 -14.82
N ASP A 260 0.32 -16.76 -15.09
CA ASP A 260 1.18 -17.71 -15.81
C ASP A 260 0.88 -17.81 -17.32
N ASP A 261 -0.29 -17.31 -17.77
CA ASP A 261 -0.66 -17.20 -19.18
C ASP A 261 -1.45 -15.88 -19.46
N PRO A 262 -0.76 -14.79 -19.86
CA PRO A 262 -1.39 -13.49 -20.06
C PRO A 262 -2.45 -13.45 -21.17
N TYR A 263 -2.64 -14.52 -21.94
CA TYR A 263 -3.58 -14.58 -23.05
C TYR A 263 -4.80 -15.46 -22.83
N ASP A 264 -4.88 -16.16 -21.73
CA ASP A 264 -6.04 -16.95 -21.40
C ASP A 264 -7.21 -16.08 -20.90
N GLY A 265 -8.25 -16.64 -20.33
CA GLY A 265 -9.41 -15.90 -19.81
C GLY A 265 -9.35 -15.64 -18.31
N GLN A 266 -8.22 -15.97 -17.64
CA GLN A 266 -8.01 -15.79 -16.22
C GLN A 266 -6.98 -14.67 -15.98
N ALA A 267 -7.09 -14.00 -14.86
CA ALA A 267 -6.10 -13.02 -14.39
C ALA A 267 -5.75 -13.40 -12.95
N GLU A 268 -4.58 -14.03 -12.78
CA GLU A 268 -4.17 -14.71 -11.57
C GLU A 268 -3.14 -13.92 -10.75
N GLY A 269 -2.64 -12.82 -11.26
CA GLY A 269 -1.72 -11.93 -10.57
C GLY A 269 -2.43 -11.09 -9.51
N PHE A 270 -2.05 -11.24 -8.24
CA PHE A 270 -2.66 -10.44 -7.16
C PHE A 270 -2.36 -8.95 -7.31
N ASP A 271 -3.39 -8.14 -7.15
CA ASP A 271 -3.30 -6.68 -7.09
C ASP A 271 -4.08 -6.12 -5.90
N SER A 272 -3.54 -5.06 -5.31
CA SER A 272 -4.14 -4.32 -4.20
C SER A 272 -5.05 -3.19 -4.67
N ILE A 273 -5.72 -2.54 -3.72
CA ILE A 273 -6.49 -1.32 -3.96
C ILE A 273 -5.56 -0.11 -3.87
N PHE A 274 -5.14 0.24 -2.66
CA PHE A 274 -4.09 1.22 -2.37
C PHE A 274 -3.27 0.71 -1.20
N ASP A 275 -2.28 -0.12 -1.48
CA ASP A 275 -1.40 -0.67 -0.46
C ASP A 275 -0.34 0.35 0.00
N ASN A 276 0.04 0.21 1.25
CA ASN A 276 1.17 0.94 1.85
C ASN A 276 1.76 0.06 2.97
N PRO A 277 2.39 -1.07 2.60
CA PRO A 277 2.73 -2.10 3.56
C PRO A 277 3.91 -1.69 4.44
N ASN A 278 3.73 -1.80 5.76
CA ASN A 278 4.82 -1.74 6.71
C ASN A 278 5.31 -3.16 7.02
N PHE A 279 6.10 -3.73 6.11
CA PHE A 279 6.49 -5.14 6.13
C PHE A 279 7.83 -5.35 5.39
N ALA A 280 8.65 -6.33 5.81
CA ALA A 280 9.89 -6.74 5.14
C ALA A 280 10.83 -5.57 4.77
N GLY A 281 11.06 -4.64 5.70
CA GLY A 281 11.90 -3.46 5.49
C GLY A 281 11.10 -2.18 5.28
N GLY A 282 9.89 -2.26 4.70
CA GLY A 282 9.04 -1.10 4.46
C GLY A 282 9.75 -0.01 3.67
N ASP A 283 9.65 1.23 4.11
CA ASP A 283 10.23 2.40 3.45
C ASP A 283 11.78 2.50 3.51
N LEU A 284 12.47 1.55 4.15
CA LEU A 284 13.93 1.42 4.08
C LEU A 284 14.39 0.62 2.86
N SER A 285 13.57 -0.34 2.38
CA SER A 285 13.87 -1.16 1.20
C SER A 285 13.83 -0.31 -0.07
N PHE A 286 14.85 -0.41 -0.92
CA PHE A 286 14.86 0.24 -2.23
C PHE A 286 13.67 -0.21 -3.07
N PHE A 287 13.43 -1.53 -3.13
CA PHE A 287 12.39 -2.12 -3.95
C PHE A 287 10.97 -1.65 -3.57
N GLN A 288 10.71 -1.45 -2.27
CA GLN A 288 9.40 -0.96 -1.81
C GLN A 288 9.29 0.57 -1.90
N ARG A 289 10.40 1.28 -1.63
CA ARG A 289 10.39 2.73 -1.57
C ARG A 289 10.30 3.38 -2.93
N GLU A 290 11.06 2.88 -3.90
CA GLU A 290 11.20 3.50 -5.20
C GLU A 290 10.25 2.90 -6.24
N ALA A 291 9.75 3.72 -7.13
CA ALA A 291 9.04 3.24 -8.30
C ALA A 291 10.06 2.79 -9.35
N ILE A 292 9.95 1.55 -9.85
CA ILE A 292 10.81 1.03 -10.93
C ILE A 292 10.05 1.17 -12.25
N PRO A 293 10.49 2.05 -13.19
CA PRO A 293 9.82 2.19 -14.47
C PRO A 293 9.93 0.91 -15.30
N PHE A 294 8.85 0.52 -15.95
CA PHE A 294 8.83 -0.60 -16.89
C PHE A 294 8.82 -0.13 -18.35
N VAL A 295 7.98 0.85 -18.67
CA VAL A 295 7.95 1.55 -19.95
C VAL A 295 8.54 2.94 -19.72
N GLY A 296 9.54 3.31 -20.53
CA GLY A 296 10.22 4.59 -20.42
C GLY A 296 9.28 5.80 -20.54
N GLY A 297 9.71 6.94 -19.98
CA GLY A 297 8.96 8.20 -20.07
C GLY A 297 7.78 8.34 -19.11
N GLY A 298 7.61 7.44 -18.14
CA GLY A 298 6.60 7.58 -17.09
C GLY A 298 5.25 6.91 -17.38
N GLY A 299 5.20 6.03 -18.40
CA GLY A 299 4.00 5.30 -18.77
C GLY A 299 3.57 4.29 -17.72
N VAL A 300 4.28 3.17 -17.62
CA VAL A 300 3.97 2.07 -16.69
C VAL A 300 5.18 1.72 -15.85
N ASN A 301 4.98 1.51 -14.56
CA ASN A 301 6.00 1.04 -13.64
C ASN A 301 5.91 -0.48 -13.45
N LEU A 302 7.05 -1.12 -13.24
CA LEU A 302 7.10 -2.48 -12.73
C LEU A 302 6.57 -2.52 -11.29
N THR A 303 7.05 -1.61 -10.45
CA THR A 303 6.60 -1.42 -9.05
C THR A 303 6.26 0.05 -8.80
N ASN A 304 5.37 0.29 -7.86
CA ASN A 304 4.99 1.62 -7.44
C ASN A 304 5.56 1.97 -6.06
N ARG A 305 5.69 3.26 -5.76
CA ARG A 305 6.23 3.74 -4.49
C ARG A 305 5.42 3.21 -3.30
N ASN A 306 6.12 2.73 -2.27
CA ASN A 306 5.56 2.13 -1.07
C ASN A 306 4.62 0.95 -1.37
N SER A 307 4.98 0.11 -2.34
CA SER A 307 4.31 -1.14 -2.67
C SER A 307 5.29 -2.30 -2.71
N LEU A 308 4.81 -3.51 -2.41
CA LEU A 308 5.54 -4.76 -2.63
C LEU A 308 5.24 -5.37 -4.00
N LEU A 309 4.19 -4.91 -4.68
CA LEU A 309 3.63 -5.58 -5.85
C LEU A 309 4.26 -5.09 -7.16
N PRO A 310 4.74 -5.99 -8.03
CA PRO A 310 5.10 -5.65 -9.40
C PRO A 310 3.85 -5.67 -10.31
N ASP A 311 2.96 -4.70 -10.08
CA ASP A 311 1.61 -4.66 -10.60
C ASP A 311 1.45 -4.07 -12.01
N LEU A 312 2.53 -3.58 -12.61
CA LEU A 312 2.55 -3.00 -13.96
C LEU A 312 1.51 -1.88 -14.16
N LYS A 313 1.32 -1.02 -13.16
CA LYS A 313 0.40 0.12 -13.24
C LYS A 313 1.09 1.40 -13.68
N ALA A 314 0.30 2.32 -14.23
CA ALA A 314 0.75 3.67 -14.53
C ALA A 314 1.06 4.52 -13.29
N GLY A 315 0.59 4.10 -12.14
CA GLY A 315 0.82 4.70 -10.81
C GLY A 315 -0.15 4.09 -9.81
N LYS A 316 0.27 3.97 -8.58
CA LYS A 316 -0.54 3.34 -7.51
C LYS A 316 -1.88 4.07 -7.32
N GLU A 317 -1.82 5.38 -7.14
CA GLU A 317 -3.00 6.21 -6.90
C GLU A 317 -3.70 6.66 -8.19
N LEU A 318 -3.04 6.60 -9.35
CA LEU A 318 -3.57 7.13 -10.62
C LEU A 318 -4.04 6.02 -11.56
N GLY A 319 -3.33 4.90 -11.62
CA GLY A 319 -3.63 3.77 -12.51
C GLY A 319 -4.84 2.96 -12.06
N GLN A 320 -5.36 2.11 -12.94
CA GLN A 320 -6.34 1.08 -12.59
C GLN A 320 -5.64 -0.20 -12.12
N ALA A 321 -6.38 -1.09 -11.49
CA ALA A 321 -5.89 -2.42 -11.16
C ALA A 321 -5.46 -3.20 -12.38
N ASN A 322 -4.45 -4.03 -12.19
CA ASN A 322 -4.00 -4.97 -13.21
C ASN A 322 -3.69 -6.32 -12.56
N PHE A 323 -4.53 -7.31 -12.82
CA PHE A 323 -4.40 -8.67 -12.32
C PHE A 323 -3.62 -9.59 -13.31
N VAL A 324 -3.26 -9.09 -14.50
CA VAL A 324 -2.30 -9.73 -15.39
C VAL A 324 -0.92 -9.15 -15.08
N ASN A 325 -0.28 -9.68 -14.05
CA ASN A 325 0.99 -9.20 -13.52
C ASN A 325 1.86 -10.37 -13.02
N PRO A 326 3.18 -10.18 -12.85
CA PRO A 326 4.08 -11.27 -12.51
C PRO A 326 3.99 -11.78 -11.07
N GLY A 327 3.30 -11.08 -10.15
CA GLY A 327 3.33 -11.42 -8.74
C GLY A 327 4.74 -11.43 -8.14
N ILE A 328 4.88 -11.77 -6.85
CA ILE A 328 6.18 -11.70 -6.16
C ILE A 328 6.27 -12.69 -4.99
N ARG A 329 7.49 -13.14 -4.72
CA ARG A 329 7.90 -13.83 -3.49
C ARG A 329 9.02 -13.04 -2.82
N VAL A 330 8.84 -12.74 -1.53
CA VAL A 330 9.81 -12.00 -0.72
C VAL A 330 10.16 -12.83 0.51
N TYR A 331 11.44 -13.10 0.70
CA TYR A 331 11.99 -13.70 1.92
C TYR A 331 12.86 -12.66 2.60
N ASN A 332 12.50 -12.25 3.82
CA ASN A 332 13.21 -11.20 4.54
C ASN A 332 13.71 -11.68 5.90
N VAL A 333 14.91 -11.23 6.24
CA VAL A 333 15.47 -11.31 7.60
C VAL A 333 15.86 -9.90 8.02
N GLY A 334 15.39 -9.47 9.18
CA GLY A 334 15.69 -8.17 9.75
C GLY A 334 16.19 -8.27 11.17
N VAL A 335 17.05 -7.31 11.56
CA VAL A 335 17.48 -7.15 12.95
C VAL A 335 17.37 -5.67 13.33
N ASP A 336 16.69 -5.44 14.44
CA ASP A 336 16.53 -4.11 15.03
C ASP A 336 17.37 -4.04 16.30
N PHE A 337 18.04 -2.91 16.53
CA PHE A 337 18.85 -2.65 17.72
C PHE A 337 18.36 -1.36 18.38
N GLU A 338 17.90 -1.43 19.62
CA GLU A 338 17.63 -0.28 20.46
C GLU A 338 18.97 0.17 21.11
N LEU A 339 19.78 0.94 20.32
CA LEU A 339 21.13 1.33 20.69
C LEU A 339 21.15 2.25 21.92
N LEU A 340 20.18 3.18 21.96
CA LEU A 340 19.91 4.09 23.06
C LEU A 340 18.39 4.24 23.19
N PRO A 341 17.86 4.72 24.33
CA PRO A 341 16.41 4.96 24.44
C PRO A 341 15.83 5.87 23.35
N GLU A 342 16.63 6.79 22.83
CA GLU A 342 16.29 7.71 21.75
C GLU A 342 16.71 7.25 20.37
N LEU A 343 17.55 6.19 20.23
CA LEU A 343 18.18 5.80 18.96
C LEU A 343 17.99 4.31 18.69
N LYS A 344 17.29 4.01 17.58
CA LYS A 344 17.08 2.66 17.05
C LYS A 344 17.75 2.52 15.69
N LEU A 345 18.46 1.41 15.47
CA LEU A 345 18.94 0.95 14.17
C LEU A 345 18.04 -0.20 13.69
N ILE A 346 17.61 -0.13 12.44
CA ILE A 346 16.84 -1.20 11.77
C ILE A 346 17.64 -1.65 10.55
N THR A 347 17.78 -2.96 10.38
CA THR A 347 18.45 -3.56 9.21
C THR A 347 17.57 -4.63 8.59
N ASN A 348 17.62 -4.80 7.27
CA ASN A 348 16.90 -5.83 6.55
C ASN A 348 17.72 -6.37 5.39
N THR A 349 17.49 -7.63 5.09
CA THR A 349 17.95 -8.33 3.90
C THR A 349 16.77 -9.07 3.30
N SER A 350 16.39 -8.72 2.08
CA SER A 350 15.29 -9.33 1.35
C SER A 350 15.79 -10.03 0.09
N PHE A 351 15.37 -11.28 -0.13
CA PHE A 351 15.51 -12.02 -1.38
C PHE A 351 14.19 -11.90 -2.13
N LEU A 352 14.25 -11.37 -3.36
CA LEU A 352 13.11 -11.00 -4.16
C LEU A 352 13.05 -11.87 -5.42
N GLN A 353 11.88 -12.43 -5.71
CA GLN A 353 11.64 -13.22 -6.92
C GLN A 353 10.25 -12.90 -7.48
N PHE A 354 10.11 -12.82 -8.80
CA PHE A 354 8.80 -12.87 -9.43
C PHE A 354 8.14 -14.22 -9.14
N ASP A 355 6.83 -14.25 -8.94
CA ASP A 355 6.09 -15.49 -8.80
C ASP A 355 5.98 -16.19 -10.16
N GLU A 356 5.54 -15.45 -11.19
CA GLU A 356 5.52 -15.88 -12.59
C GLU A 356 6.23 -14.85 -13.49
N VAL A 357 6.67 -15.27 -14.67
CA VAL A 357 7.42 -14.40 -15.60
C VAL A 357 6.82 -14.31 -16.99
N ALA A 358 5.76 -15.07 -17.26
CA ALA A 358 5.14 -15.14 -18.58
C ALA A 358 4.72 -13.75 -19.09
N VAL A 359 4.07 -12.95 -18.24
CA VAL A 359 3.67 -11.57 -18.54
C VAL A 359 4.87 -10.69 -18.93
N LEU A 360 5.98 -10.79 -18.21
CA LEU A 360 7.18 -9.99 -18.48
C LEU A 360 7.89 -10.45 -19.76
N GLN A 361 7.96 -11.77 -20.00
CA GLN A 361 8.55 -12.36 -21.19
C GLN A 361 7.78 -11.94 -22.43
N ASP A 362 6.46 -11.92 -22.35
CA ASP A 362 5.61 -11.49 -23.44
C ASP A 362 5.76 -9.99 -23.75
N LEU A 363 5.62 -9.14 -22.74
CA LEU A 363 5.72 -7.69 -22.91
C LEU A 363 7.09 -7.21 -23.40
N ARG A 364 8.17 -7.92 -23.04
CA ARG A 364 9.54 -7.64 -23.52
C ARG A 364 9.91 -8.44 -24.75
N GLN A 365 9.10 -9.42 -25.16
CA GLN A 365 9.41 -10.38 -26.23
C GLN A 365 10.77 -11.06 -26.00
N ASP A 366 11.05 -11.41 -24.76
CA ASP A 366 12.30 -12.01 -24.30
C ASP A 366 12.06 -13.20 -23.35
N GLY A 367 12.15 -14.41 -23.91
CA GLY A 367 12.00 -15.65 -23.13
C GLY A 367 13.15 -15.95 -22.16
N SER A 368 14.20 -15.12 -22.12
CA SER A 368 15.34 -15.30 -21.20
C SER A 368 15.08 -14.73 -19.79
N ILE A 369 13.99 -13.96 -19.59
CA ILE A 369 13.65 -13.37 -18.31
C ILE A 369 13.36 -14.48 -17.29
N THR A 370 14.04 -14.42 -16.15
CA THR A 370 13.94 -15.40 -15.06
C THR A 370 13.25 -14.77 -13.83
N ARG A 371 12.89 -15.61 -12.86
CA ARG A 371 12.19 -15.16 -11.65
C ARG A 371 13.06 -14.32 -10.68
N ASP A 372 14.38 -14.42 -10.73
CA ASP A 372 15.28 -13.80 -9.74
C ASP A 372 15.37 -12.28 -9.93
N ILE A 373 14.69 -11.51 -9.05
CA ILE A 373 14.80 -10.04 -9.00
C ILE A 373 16.12 -9.64 -8.36
N GLY A 374 16.51 -10.29 -7.24
CA GLY A 374 17.78 -10.02 -6.58
C GLY A 374 17.72 -9.94 -5.07
N VAL A 375 18.71 -9.23 -4.51
CA VAL A 375 18.87 -9.03 -3.06
C VAL A 375 18.79 -7.56 -2.73
N ASP A 376 17.82 -7.19 -1.88
CA ASP A 376 17.66 -5.84 -1.32
C ASP A 376 18.23 -5.81 0.09
N LEU A 377 19.22 -4.94 0.32
CA LEU A 377 19.78 -4.66 1.63
C LEU A 377 19.38 -3.26 2.07
N SER A 378 18.87 -3.13 3.27
CA SER A 378 18.50 -1.80 3.79
C SER A 378 18.85 -1.63 5.25
N ALA A 379 19.16 -0.36 5.61
CA ALA A 379 19.41 0.03 6.99
C ALA A 379 18.93 1.46 7.24
N GLY A 380 18.48 1.71 8.48
CA GLY A 380 18.05 3.05 8.86
C GLY A 380 18.10 3.29 10.35
N PHE A 381 18.37 4.56 10.70
CA PHE A 381 18.33 5.06 12.06
C PHE A 381 17.03 5.82 12.31
N PHE A 382 16.42 5.55 13.47
CA PHE A 382 15.32 6.30 14.03
C PHE A 382 15.80 7.00 15.29
N TYR A 383 15.80 8.33 15.27
CA TYR A 383 16.27 9.14 16.37
C TYR A 383 15.14 10.04 16.91
N ARG A 384 14.88 9.94 18.22
CA ARG A 384 13.90 10.72 18.97
C ARG A 384 14.61 11.55 20.03
N PRO A 385 15.13 12.74 19.68
CA PRO A 385 16.02 13.52 20.55
C PRO A 385 15.42 13.87 21.92
N PHE A 386 14.12 13.91 22.03
CA PHE A 386 13.40 14.27 23.28
C PHE A 386 12.68 13.08 23.93
N LEU A 387 13.03 11.85 23.56
CA LEU A 387 12.37 10.61 24.05
C LEU A 387 10.85 10.60 23.85
N ASN A 388 10.33 11.42 22.96
CA ASN A 388 8.92 11.47 22.57
C ASN A 388 8.83 11.54 21.03
N ASN A 389 7.63 11.56 20.51
CA ASN A 389 7.40 11.60 19.07
C ASN A 389 7.22 13.03 18.50
N ASN A 390 7.44 14.07 19.30
CA ASN A 390 7.30 15.46 18.83
C ASN A 390 8.32 15.81 17.75
N VAL A 391 9.53 15.22 17.86
CA VAL A 391 10.54 15.29 16.81
C VAL A 391 11.07 13.90 16.55
N VAL A 392 10.96 13.44 15.31
CA VAL A 392 11.52 12.16 14.86
C VAL A 392 12.40 12.41 13.64
N ILE A 393 13.63 11.98 13.71
CA ILE A 393 14.58 12.02 12.60
C ILE A 393 14.83 10.60 12.12
N ARG A 394 14.61 10.38 10.83
CA ARG A 394 14.84 9.09 10.17
C ARG A 394 15.87 9.28 9.07
N VAL A 395 16.93 8.49 9.11
CA VAL A 395 17.94 8.42 8.05
C VAL A 395 18.00 6.98 7.58
N GLY A 396 17.85 6.75 6.29
CA GLY A 396 17.83 5.41 5.74
C GLY A 396 18.48 5.32 4.37
N SER A 397 18.82 4.09 4.00
CA SER A 397 19.36 3.74 2.69
C SER A 397 18.98 2.32 2.34
N GLY A 398 18.64 2.10 1.07
CA GLY A 398 18.40 0.80 0.45
C GLY A 398 19.34 0.57 -0.73
N VAL A 399 19.70 -0.69 -0.97
CA VAL A 399 20.54 -1.10 -2.11
C VAL A 399 19.99 -2.39 -2.68
N LEU A 400 19.60 -2.37 -3.95
CA LEU A 400 19.16 -3.57 -4.69
C LEU A 400 20.28 -4.08 -5.59
N PHE A 401 20.78 -5.27 -5.29
CA PHE A 401 21.69 -6.02 -6.14
C PHE A 401 20.88 -6.86 -7.12
N PRO A 402 20.92 -6.55 -8.43
CA PRO A 402 20.05 -7.20 -9.40
C PRO A 402 20.39 -8.68 -9.59
N GLY A 403 19.36 -9.52 -9.55
CA GLY A 403 19.40 -10.93 -9.95
C GLY A 403 19.30 -11.09 -11.47
N SER A 404 19.19 -12.33 -11.93
CA SER A 404 19.16 -12.62 -13.38
C SER A 404 17.92 -12.04 -14.06
N GLY A 405 16.74 -12.12 -13.45
CA GLY A 405 15.51 -11.55 -14.02
C GLY A 405 15.56 -10.04 -14.13
N GLN A 406 16.00 -9.34 -13.07
CA GLN A 406 16.19 -7.89 -13.09
C GLN A 406 17.24 -7.47 -14.15
N LYS A 407 18.33 -8.24 -14.29
CA LYS A 407 19.35 -7.97 -15.31
C LYS A 407 18.82 -8.11 -16.74
N ASN A 408 17.97 -9.08 -16.99
CA ASN A 408 17.32 -9.26 -18.30
C ASN A 408 16.39 -8.07 -18.62
N LEU A 409 15.68 -7.52 -17.61
CA LEU A 409 14.77 -6.41 -17.81
C LEU A 409 15.47 -5.05 -17.95
N PHE A 410 16.46 -4.76 -17.11
CA PHE A 410 16.99 -3.40 -16.90
C PHE A 410 18.54 -3.30 -16.91
N GLY A 411 19.24 -4.42 -17.06
CA GLY A 411 20.69 -4.46 -17.03
C GLY A 411 21.27 -4.74 -15.63
N SER A 412 22.61 -4.73 -15.53
CA SER A 412 23.34 -5.23 -14.36
C SER A 412 23.69 -4.17 -13.31
N GLN A 413 23.15 -2.95 -13.41
CA GLN A 413 23.49 -1.88 -12.49
C GLN A 413 22.88 -2.13 -11.12
N VAL A 414 23.66 -1.84 -10.07
CA VAL A 414 23.17 -1.84 -8.69
C VAL A 414 22.39 -0.56 -8.47
N LEU A 415 21.17 -0.71 -7.93
CA LEU A 415 20.29 0.40 -7.62
C LEU A 415 20.38 0.75 -6.14
N TYR A 416 20.37 2.04 -5.78
CA TYR A 416 20.45 2.46 -4.39
C TYR A 416 19.71 3.78 -4.18
N ASP A 417 19.28 4.00 -2.96
CA ASP A 417 18.73 5.27 -2.48
C ASP A 417 19.33 5.65 -1.13
N ALA A 418 19.12 6.91 -0.75
CA ALA A 418 19.34 7.40 0.60
C ALA A 418 18.38 8.54 0.90
N PHE A 419 17.86 8.59 2.12
CA PHE A 419 16.92 9.62 2.50
C PHE A 419 17.11 10.09 3.94
N THR A 420 16.61 11.29 4.20
CA THR A 420 16.46 11.84 5.55
C THR A 420 15.07 12.46 5.67
N ASN A 421 14.33 12.05 6.70
CA ASN A 421 13.05 12.63 7.06
C ASN A 421 13.14 13.26 8.44
N VAL A 422 12.70 14.50 8.58
CA VAL A 422 12.52 15.16 9.88
C VAL A 422 11.03 15.41 10.06
N ILE A 423 10.44 14.82 11.08
CA ILE A 423 9.01 14.85 11.36
C ILE A 423 8.80 15.63 12.64
N PHE A 424 7.96 16.65 12.59
CA PHE A 424 7.51 17.42 13.74
C PHE A 424 6.04 17.13 14.00
N GLN A 425 5.69 16.80 15.23
CA GLN A 425 4.32 16.53 15.69
C GLN A 425 4.05 17.28 16.99
N TYR A 426 2.80 17.78 17.15
CA TYR A 426 2.37 18.42 18.41
C TYR A 426 1.18 17.67 18.99
#